data_d4f099d8d806c6f4aa66dadb76efa076
#
_entry.id   d4f099d8d806c6f4aa66dadb76efa076
#
_cell.length_a   1.000
_cell.length_b   1.000
_cell.length_c   1.000
_cell.angle_alpha   90.00
_cell.angle_beta   90.00
_cell.angle_gamma   90.00
#
_symmetry.space_group_name_H-M   'P 1'
#
loop_
_entity.id
_entity.type
_entity.pdbx_description
1 polymer ?
#
loop_
_entity_poly.entity_id
_entity_poly.type
_entity_poly.pdbx_seq_one_letter_code
_entity_poly.pdbx_strand_id
1 'polypeptide(L)'
;MKLIYKHIWLWLCILSISLVNHNMLVGQIPSGYYSSASGLSGEALKSALHDIIDDHTTFSYTSTTDILRSIDEDPIDTNNVICFYTNWSYPKSAYPTGTNAWNKEHIWSRSHGDLGDSPPEGTDLFNLRPCDASVNSAKGNRDFDKGITEYIDNSGPTGCYTDDYIWEPQDMFKGDVARTIFYMAVRYEGDNGELDLEMVDYVNSAPNGEPYYGNMDTLMKWHEEDPVDSYEQRRNDSIYYNYQGNRNPFIDHPEYAGLIWDPEPASHVTDFSARSITLEWTEPTGPLLPDGYLLRFNKTGYGNITDPVDGQPVGNDNNNLNVPAGNESAVIKNVSGGTYYIKIFPYAGSGGAINYKTDGSVQETTVVVQ
;
A
#
# COMPACT_ATOMS: atom_id res chain seq x y z
N MET A 1 53.36 31.58 65.40
CA MET A 1 52.21 30.68 65.34
C MET A 1 51.02 31.48 64.85
N LYS A 2 50.82 31.53 63.54
CA LYS A 2 49.58 32.02 62.87
C LYS A 2 49.45 31.27 61.58
N LEU A 3 48.42 30.45 61.51
CA LEU A 3 47.96 29.74 60.30
C LEU A 3 47.44 30.75 59.28
N ILE A 4 47.86 30.63 58.04
CA ILE A 4 47.32 31.35 56.90
C ILE A 4 46.57 30.30 56.00
N TYR A 5 45.24 30.34 56.00
CA TYR A 5 44.42 29.59 55.10
C TYR A 5 44.42 30.25 53.69
N LYS A 6 44.95 29.57 52.70
CA LYS A 6 44.75 29.95 51.29
C LYS A 6 43.45 29.35 50.77
N HIS A 7 42.53 30.18 50.44
CA HIS A 7 41.34 29.79 49.71
C HIS A 7 41.68 29.52 48.21
N ILE A 8 41.57 28.27 47.83
CA ILE A 8 41.61 27.87 46.40
C ILE A 8 40.17 27.92 45.89
N TRP A 9 39.88 28.91 45.03
CA TRP A 9 38.63 28.95 44.27
C TRP A 9 38.75 27.99 43.11
N LEU A 10 37.98 26.85 43.19
CA LEU A 10 37.83 25.90 42.12
C LEU A 10 36.71 26.42 41.20
N TRP A 11 37.08 26.90 40.01
CA TRP A 11 36.13 27.23 38.96
C TRP A 11 35.67 25.91 38.32
N LEU A 12 34.51 25.43 38.67
CA LEU A 12 33.78 24.38 37.93
C LEU A 12 33.19 25.03 36.66
N CYS A 13 33.89 24.91 35.56
CA CYS A 13 33.27 25.10 34.25
C CYS A 13 32.32 23.95 33.99
N ILE A 14 31.02 24.16 34.24
CA ILE A 14 29.97 23.28 33.79
C ILE A 14 29.89 23.50 32.28
N LEU A 15 30.52 22.61 31.51
CA LEU A 15 30.31 22.49 30.07
C LEU A 15 28.93 21.86 29.88
N SER A 16 27.88 22.68 29.71
CA SER A 16 26.58 22.21 29.25
C SER A 16 26.76 21.79 27.81
N ILE A 17 27.02 20.50 27.58
CA ILE A 17 26.86 19.87 26.28
C ILE A 17 25.34 19.84 26.03
N SER A 18 24.86 20.83 25.32
CA SER A 18 23.52 20.76 24.69
C SER A 18 23.63 19.66 23.67
N LEU A 19 23.21 18.45 24.05
CA LEU A 19 22.77 17.43 23.09
C LEU A 19 21.59 18.04 22.35
N VAL A 20 21.89 18.69 21.23
CA VAL A 20 20.86 18.95 20.22
C VAL A 20 20.48 17.56 19.71
N ASN A 21 19.47 16.97 20.34
CA ASN A 21 18.74 15.89 19.72
C ASN A 21 18.19 16.47 18.41
N HIS A 22 18.88 16.22 17.32
CA HIS A 22 18.27 16.22 16.00
C HIS A 22 17.35 15.00 15.98
N ASN A 23 16.25 15.07 16.73
CA ASN A 23 15.05 14.41 16.26
C ASN A 23 14.76 15.08 14.93
N MET A 24 15.15 14.46 13.82
CA MET A 24 14.52 14.77 12.56
C MET A 24 13.03 14.54 12.83
N LEU A 25 12.29 15.64 12.97
CA LEU A 25 10.86 15.61 12.95
C LEU A 25 10.53 14.94 11.62
N VAL A 26 10.14 13.66 11.67
CA VAL A 26 9.35 13.08 10.60
C VAL A 26 8.16 14.03 10.50
N GLY A 27 7.96 14.70 9.39
CA GLY A 27 6.98 15.75 9.25
C GLY A 27 5.62 15.17 9.56
N GLN A 28 4.98 15.76 10.55
CA GLN A 28 3.68 15.29 11.00
C GLN A 28 2.68 15.56 9.87
N ILE A 29 1.89 14.55 9.49
CA ILE A 29 0.75 14.72 8.57
C ILE A 29 -0.04 15.95 9.02
N PRO A 30 -0.33 16.92 8.14
CA PRO A 30 -1.06 18.12 8.54
C PRO A 30 -2.42 17.77 9.14
N SER A 31 -2.76 18.43 10.24
CA SER A 31 -4.02 18.14 10.94
C SER A 31 -5.22 18.27 10.01
N GLY A 32 -6.01 17.22 9.89
CA GLY A 32 -7.20 17.18 9.04
C GLY A 32 -6.93 16.97 7.55
N TYR A 33 -5.69 16.70 7.13
CA TYR A 33 -5.35 16.51 5.71
C TYR A 33 -6.21 15.43 5.04
N TYR A 34 -6.43 14.30 5.71
CA TYR A 34 -7.27 13.19 5.23
C TYR A 34 -8.69 13.17 5.84
N SER A 35 -9.21 14.29 6.35
CA SER A 35 -10.50 14.28 7.05
C SER A 35 -11.69 13.87 6.18
N SER A 36 -11.69 14.19 4.89
CA SER A 36 -12.74 13.80 3.94
C SER A 36 -12.71 12.31 3.58
N ALA A 37 -11.56 11.64 3.75
CA ALA A 37 -11.40 10.22 3.50
C ALA A 37 -11.77 9.34 4.70
N SER A 38 -12.02 9.94 5.87
CA SER A 38 -12.24 9.21 7.13
C SER A 38 -13.49 8.33 7.07
N GLY A 39 -13.31 7.02 7.33
CA GLY A 39 -14.39 6.04 7.37
C GLY A 39 -14.94 5.63 6.00
N LEU A 40 -14.28 5.99 4.91
CA LEU A 40 -14.62 5.59 3.55
C LEU A 40 -13.87 4.31 3.15
N SER A 41 -14.35 3.63 2.10
CA SER A 41 -13.73 2.48 1.45
C SER A 41 -14.15 2.39 -0.02
N GLY A 42 -13.49 1.53 -0.81
CA GLY A 42 -13.75 1.35 -2.23
C GLY A 42 -13.64 2.66 -3.01
N GLU A 43 -14.45 2.82 -4.04
CA GLU A 43 -14.48 4.00 -4.91
C GLU A 43 -14.72 5.32 -4.17
N ALA A 44 -15.48 5.30 -3.06
CA ALA A 44 -15.70 6.51 -2.28
C ALA A 44 -14.40 6.99 -1.60
N LEU A 45 -13.56 6.05 -1.12
CA LEU A 45 -12.25 6.38 -0.58
C LEU A 45 -11.29 6.81 -1.69
N LYS A 46 -11.24 6.10 -2.82
CA LYS A 46 -10.41 6.45 -3.99
C LYS A 46 -10.68 7.88 -4.43
N SER A 47 -11.95 8.23 -4.67
CA SER A 47 -12.37 9.58 -5.07
C SER A 47 -12.03 10.64 -4.01
N ALA A 48 -12.26 10.37 -2.73
CA ALA A 48 -11.92 11.32 -1.67
C ALA A 48 -10.40 11.56 -1.53
N LEU A 49 -9.58 10.54 -1.76
CA LEU A 49 -8.12 10.67 -1.78
C LEU A 49 -7.66 11.42 -3.02
N HIS A 50 -8.25 11.16 -4.20
CA HIS A 50 -8.00 11.92 -5.41
C HIS A 50 -8.22 13.41 -5.15
N ASP A 51 -9.39 13.83 -4.66
CA ASP A 51 -9.72 15.23 -4.32
C ASP A 51 -8.72 15.88 -3.34
N ILE A 52 -8.09 15.09 -2.45
CA ILE A 52 -7.09 15.57 -1.48
C ILE A 52 -5.72 15.81 -2.12
N ILE A 53 -5.33 14.96 -3.06
CA ILE A 53 -3.97 14.95 -3.62
C ILE A 53 -3.88 15.54 -5.02
N ASP A 54 -5.01 15.91 -5.60
CA ASP A 54 -5.07 16.59 -6.90
C ASP A 54 -4.50 18.00 -6.86
N ASP A 55 -4.42 18.67 -8.01
CA ASP A 55 -3.98 20.07 -8.16
C ASP A 55 -2.63 20.40 -7.51
N HIS A 56 -1.70 19.44 -7.46
CA HIS A 56 -0.38 19.66 -6.88
C HIS A 56 0.48 20.65 -7.69
N THR A 57 1.45 21.28 -7.04
CA THR A 57 2.41 22.16 -7.73
C THR A 57 3.28 21.36 -8.69
N THR A 58 3.26 21.71 -9.96
CA THR A 58 4.00 21.04 -11.01
C THR A 58 5.36 21.68 -11.31
N PHE A 59 6.30 20.90 -11.83
CA PHE A 59 7.65 21.32 -12.19
C PHE A 59 7.96 20.97 -13.65
N SER A 60 8.91 21.68 -14.27
CA SER A 60 9.44 21.25 -15.55
C SER A 60 10.30 19.98 -15.39
N TYR A 61 10.34 19.12 -16.41
CA TYR A 61 11.17 17.93 -16.39
C TYR A 61 12.64 18.22 -16.08
N THR A 62 13.17 19.37 -16.56
CA THR A 62 14.55 19.76 -16.27
C THR A 62 14.74 20.09 -14.78
N SER A 63 13.81 20.83 -14.17
CA SER A 63 13.92 21.21 -12.76
C SER A 63 13.79 20.04 -11.80
N THR A 64 13.09 18.95 -12.16
CA THR A 64 12.99 17.78 -11.31
C THR A 64 14.35 17.09 -11.07
N THR A 65 15.37 17.32 -11.93
CA THR A 65 16.71 16.76 -11.69
C THR A 65 17.35 17.26 -10.40
N ASP A 66 17.26 18.56 -10.13
CA ASP A 66 17.83 19.12 -8.91
C ASP A 66 16.98 18.78 -7.69
N ILE A 67 15.68 18.63 -7.86
CA ILE A 67 14.78 18.18 -6.81
C ILE A 67 15.13 16.73 -6.40
N LEU A 68 15.27 15.82 -7.37
CA LEU A 68 15.66 14.42 -7.10
C LEU A 68 17.03 14.33 -6.40
N ARG A 69 18.00 15.18 -6.78
CA ARG A 69 19.30 15.28 -6.09
C ARG A 69 19.15 15.62 -4.60
N SER A 70 18.08 16.27 -4.22
CA SER A 70 17.80 16.67 -2.83
C SER A 70 16.97 15.63 -2.09
N ILE A 71 15.85 15.16 -2.68
CA ILE A 71 14.91 14.27 -1.98
C ILE A 71 15.36 12.81 -1.93
N ASP A 72 16.21 12.40 -2.89
CA ASP A 72 16.78 11.06 -2.97
C ASP A 72 18.30 11.06 -2.65
N GLU A 73 18.76 12.04 -1.85
CA GLU A 73 20.13 12.14 -1.37
C GLU A 73 20.51 10.92 -0.52
N ASP A 74 21.74 10.43 -0.75
CA ASP A 74 22.28 9.36 0.08
C ASP A 74 22.56 9.89 1.51
N PRO A 75 21.94 9.33 2.54
CA PRO A 75 22.12 9.78 3.91
C PRO A 75 23.54 9.53 4.47
N ILE A 76 24.33 8.68 3.81
CA ILE A 76 25.70 8.36 4.20
C ILE A 76 26.70 9.28 3.48
N ASP A 77 26.48 9.59 2.20
CA ASP A 77 27.28 10.51 1.40
C ASP A 77 26.39 11.53 0.68
N THR A 78 26.22 12.69 1.25
CA THR A 78 25.36 13.76 0.74
C THR A 78 25.78 14.33 -0.62
N ASN A 79 26.92 13.92 -1.18
CA ASN A 79 27.31 14.24 -2.56
C ASN A 79 26.67 13.28 -3.58
N ASN A 80 26.03 12.22 -3.11
CA ASN A 80 25.44 11.15 -3.91
C ASN A 80 23.91 11.14 -3.86
N VAL A 81 23.31 10.42 -4.79
CA VAL A 81 21.92 9.97 -4.76
C VAL A 81 21.88 8.46 -4.62
N ILE A 82 20.82 7.94 -4.00
CA ILE A 82 20.52 6.51 -4.00
C ILE A 82 19.77 6.16 -5.28
N CYS A 83 20.29 5.21 -6.03
CA CYS A 83 19.65 4.67 -7.22
C CYS A 83 18.58 3.67 -6.84
N PHE A 84 17.35 3.95 -7.23
CA PHE A 84 16.20 3.08 -7.06
C PHE A 84 16.40 1.74 -7.77
N TYR A 85 15.78 0.69 -7.32
CA TYR A 85 15.94 -0.72 -7.68
C TYR A 85 17.23 -1.38 -7.18
N THR A 86 18.38 -0.69 -7.15
CA THR A 86 19.68 -1.31 -6.87
C THR A 86 20.29 -0.91 -5.53
N ASN A 87 19.80 0.17 -4.92
CA ASN A 87 20.39 0.80 -3.72
C ASN A 87 21.87 1.25 -3.94
N TRP A 88 22.28 1.44 -5.18
CA TRP A 88 23.62 1.93 -5.48
C TRP A 88 23.71 3.44 -5.24
N SER A 89 24.83 3.88 -4.67
CA SER A 89 25.10 5.28 -4.35
C SER A 89 25.97 5.90 -5.44
N TYR A 90 25.42 6.86 -6.20
CA TYR A 90 26.13 7.52 -7.31
C TYR A 90 26.24 9.03 -7.12
N PRO A 91 27.37 9.65 -7.57
CA PRO A 91 27.52 11.09 -7.48
C PRO A 91 26.35 11.84 -8.11
N LYS A 92 25.83 12.86 -7.44
CA LYS A 92 24.78 13.75 -7.98
C LYS A 92 25.12 14.35 -9.32
N SER A 93 26.43 14.51 -9.63
CA SER A 93 26.92 15.02 -10.91
C SER A 93 26.94 13.98 -12.02
N ALA A 94 26.81 12.68 -11.73
CA ALA A 94 26.84 11.60 -12.72
C ALA A 94 25.49 11.43 -13.45
N TYR A 95 24.94 12.52 -13.97
CA TYR A 95 23.67 12.59 -14.68
C TYR A 95 23.86 13.26 -16.05
N PRO A 96 23.21 12.80 -17.11
CA PRO A 96 22.41 11.56 -17.24
C PRO A 96 23.19 10.41 -17.90
N THR A 97 24.47 10.58 -18.18
CA THR A 97 25.30 9.64 -18.94
C THR A 97 26.69 9.51 -18.34
N GLY A 98 27.33 8.36 -18.57
CA GLY A 98 28.69 8.05 -18.11
C GLY A 98 28.75 6.70 -17.39
N THR A 99 29.94 6.34 -16.93
CA THR A 99 30.12 5.17 -16.05
C THR A 99 29.52 5.47 -14.69
N ASN A 100 28.74 4.57 -14.14
CA ASN A 100 27.97 4.77 -12.90
C ASN A 100 27.11 6.04 -12.98
N ALA A 101 26.43 6.22 -14.11
CA ALA A 101 25.49 7.32 -14.31
C ALA A 101 24.09 6.93 -13.87
N TRP A 102 23.38 7.92 -13.35
CA TRP A 102 21.96 7.78 -13.09
C TRP A 102 21.14 8.66 -14.02
N ASN A 103 19.90 8.25 -14.25
CA ASN A 103 18.90 9.07 -14.94
C ASN A 103 17.55 8.98 -14.20
N LYS A 104 16.52 9.62 -14.74
CA LYS A 104 15.19 9.61 -14.15
C LYS A 104 14.43 8.38 -14.59
N GLU A 105 14.06 7.56 -13.65
CA GLU A 105 13.10 6.48 -13.82
C GLU A 105 11.68 7.00 -13.56
N HIS A 106 10.75 6.61 -14.42
CA HIS A 106 9.32 6.70 -14.16
C HIS A 106 8.83 5.34 -13.69
N ILE A 107 8.47 5.22 -12.40
CA ILE A 107 7.99 3.96 -11.81
C ILE A 107 6.75 3.48 -12.56
N TRP A 108 5.74 4.33 -12.70
CA TRP A 108 4.70 4.17 -13.72
C TRP A 108 5.31 4.54 -15.06
N SER A 109 5.60 3.54 -15.87
CA SER A 109 6.35 3.74 -17.12
C SER A 109 5.61 4.64 -18.10
N ARG A 110 6.33 5.55 -18.77
CA ARG A 110 5.75 6.55 -19.67
C ARG A 110 4.89 5.98 -20.80
N SER A 111 5.19 4.79 -21.30
CA SER A 111 4.41 4.15 -22.36
C SER A 111 3.07 3.55 -21.89
N HIS A 112 2.82 3.50 -20.59
CA HIS A 112 1.51 3.14 -20.03
C HIS A 112 0.72 4.43 -19.78
N GLY A 113 0.01 4.90 -20.82
CA GLY A 113 -0.75 6.15 -20.81
C GLY A 113 -0.11 7.30 -21.59
N ASP A 114 1.08 7.09 -22.20
CA ASP A 114 1.82 8.15 -22.93
C ASP A 114 2.12 9.39 -22.08
N LEU A 115 2.54 9.18 -20.80
CA LEU A 115 2.78 10.27 -19.83
C LEU A 115 3.71 11.38 -20.34
N GLY A 116 4.65 11.04 -21.20
CA GLY A 116 5.65 11.99 -21.72
C GLY A 116 6.61 12.53 -20.65
N ASP A 117 7.12 13.75 -20.90
CA ASP A 117 8.01 14.50 -20.00
C ASP A 117 7.36 15.86 -19.60
N SER A 118 6.07 16.01 -19.81
CA SER A 118 5.32 17.23 -19.49
C SER A 118 4.59 17.08 -18.15
N PRO A 119 4.39 18.19 -17.40
CA PRO A 119 3.55 18.16 -16.23
C PRO A 119 2.06 17.98 -16.62
N PRO A 120 1.21 17.43 -15.72
CA PRO A 120 1.61 16.98 -14.39
C PRO A 120 2.22 15.57 -14.34
N GLU A 121 1.73 14.60 -15.10
CA GLU A 121 2.00 13.15 -14.97
C GLU A 121 3.48 12.82 -15.20
N GLY A 122 4.08 13.39 -16.26
CA GLY A 122 5.46 13.13 -16.67
C GLY A 122 6.51 13.76 -15.75
N THR A 123 6.09 14.56 -14.76
CA THR A 123 7.00 15.26 -13.84
C THR A 123 6.65 15.10 -12.37
N ASP A 124 5.70 14.25 -12.06
CA ASP A 124 5.30 13.95 -10.69
C ASP A 124 6.47 13.36 -9.89
N LEU A 125 6.79 13.99 -8.77
CA LEU A 125 7.94 13.60 -7.94
C LEU A 125 7.73 12.27 -7.23
N PHE A 126 6.50 11.82 -7.02
CA PHE A 126 6.25 10.48 -6.50
C PHE A 126 6.58 9.41 -7.54
N ASN A 127 6.32 9.68 -8.81
CA ASN A 127 6.63 8.77 -9.91
C ASN A 127 8.11 8.79 -10.34
N LEU A 128 8.82 9.90 -10.12
CA LEU A 128 10.22 10.05 -10.56
C LEU A 128 11.20 9.60 -9.49
N ARG A 129 12.20 8.78 -9.88
CA ARG A 129 13.30 8.33 -9.03
C ARG A 129 14.64 8.38 -9.76
N PRO A 130 15.76 8.67 -9.09
CA PRO A 130 17.07 8.39 -9.64
C PRO A 130 17.23 6.87 -9.83
N CYS A 131 17.68 6.44 -10.97
CA CYS A 131 17.96 5.04 -11.25
C CYS A 131 19.27 4.91 -12.03
N ASP A 132 20.01 3.81 -11.84
CA ASP A 132 21.13 3.48 -12.71
C ASP A 132 20.64 3.47 -14.17
N ALA A 133 21.36 4.14 -15.06
CA ALA A 133 20.90 4.36 -16.43
C ALA A 133 20.78 3.07 -17.26
N SER A 134 21.61 2.07 -16.98
CA SER A 134 21.54 0.77 -17.64
C SER A 134 20.43 -0.11 -17.08
N VAL A 135 20.22 -0.07 -15.76
CA VAL A 135 19.13 -0.77 -15.09
C VAL A 135 17.77 -0.19 -15.50
N ASN A 136 17.64 1.15 -15.56
CA ASN A 136 16.46 1.82 -16.08
C ASN A 136 16.17 1.40 -17.54
N SER A 137 17.20 1.38 -18.37
CA SER A 137 17.07 0.90 -19.76
C SER A 137 16.65 -0.56 -19.84
N ALA A 138 17.14 -1.40 -18.93
CA ALA A 138 16.77 -2.81 -18.87
C ALA A 138 15.35 -3.03 -18.36
N LYS A 139 14.93 -2.28 -17.34
CA LYS A 139 13.53 -2.31 -16.86
C LYS A 139 12.58 -1.90 -17.99
N GLY A 140 12.90 -0.82 -18.69
CA GLY A 140 12.09 -0.35 -19.82
C GLY A 140 10.66 -0.05 -19.41
N ASN A 141 9.70 -0.66 -20.12
CA ASN A 141 8.27 -0.51 -19.85
C ASN A 141 7.61 -1.78 -19.29
N ARG A 142 8.40 -2.65 -18.64
CA ARG A 142 7.87 -3.87 -18.04
C ARG A 142 6.96 -3.55 -16.87
N ASP A 143 5.92 -4.36 -16.74
CA ASP A 143 5.05 -4.36 -15.56
C ASP A 143 5.78 -4.94 -14.34
N PHE A 144 5.23 -4.70 -13.17
CA PHE A 144 5.74 -5.24 -11.93
C PHE A 144 5.06 -6.56 -11.59
N ASP A 145 5.83 -7.61 -11.53
CA ASP A 145 5.41 -8.92 -11.05
C ASP A 145 6.64 -9.75 -10.68
N LYS A 146 6.44 -10.98 -10.24
CA LYS A 146 7.51 -11.90 -9.85
C LYS A 146 8.32 -12.37 -11.05
N GLY A 147 9.58 -11.96 -11.12
CA GLY A 147 10.53 -12.35 -12.16
C GLY A 147 11.13 -13.75 -11.94
N ILE A 148 11.70 -14.31 -13.00
CA ILE A 148 12.29 -15.66 -12.97
C ILE A 148 13.82 -15.62 -12.96
N THR A 149 14.41 -14.68 -13.69
CA THR A 149 15.86 -14.62 -13.92
C THR A 149 16.44 -13.35 -13.30
N GLU A 150 17.47 -13.49 -12.46
CA GLU A 150 18.17 -12.33 -11.92
C GLU A 150 18.78 -11.49 -13.05
N TYR A 151 18.54 -10.20 -13.03
CA TYR A 151 19.17 -9.25 -13.93
C TYR A 151 20.55 -8.85 -13.38
N ILE A 152 21.58 -9.19 -14.17
CA ILE A 152 22.97 -8.82 -13.86
C ILE A 152 23.38 -7.66 -14.76
N ASP A 153 23.67 -6.51 -14.18
CA ASP A 153 24.21 -5.36 -14.86
C ASP A 153 25.74 -5.46 -15.05
N ASN A 154 26.31 -4.62 -15.92
CA ASN A 154 27.75 -4.51 -16.06
C ASN A 154 28.46 -4.04 -14.76
N SER A 155 27.73 -3.33 -13.89
CA SER A 155 28.20 -2.87 -12.58
C SER A 155 28.10 -3.96 -11.49
N GLY A 156 27.43 -5.08 -11.77
CA GLY A 156 27.30 -6.23 -10.87
C GLY A 156 25.86 -6.73 -10.71
N PRO A 157 25.65 -7.66 -9.77
CA PRO A 157 24.33 -8.17 -9.43
C PRO A 157 23.42 -7.04 -8.94
N THR A 158 22.24 -6.94 -9.52
CA THR A 158 21.27 -5.90 -9.16
C THR A 158 20.33 -6.33 -8.03
N GLY A 159 20.16 -7.64 -7.82
CA GLY A 159 19.13 -8.21 -6.95
C GLY A 159 17.71 -8.05 -7.50
N CYS A 160 17.58 -7.53 -8.73
CA CYS A 160 16.32 -7.48 -9.45
C CYS A 160 16.14 -8.74 -10.30
N TYR A 161 14.89 -9.13 -10.54
CA TYR A 161 14.58 -10.27 -11.41
C TYR A 161 13.69 -9.83 -12.56
N THR A 162 13.75 -10.54 -13.67
CA THR A 162 13.02 -10.20 -14.89
C THR A 162 12.64 -11.44 -15.68
N ASP A 163 11.66 -11.29 -16.54
CA ASP A 163 11.45 -12.09 -17.74
C ASP A 163 11.01 -11.17 -18.89
N ASP A 164 10.37 -11.70 -19.94
CA ASP A 164 10.08 -10.93 -21.16
C ASP A 164 9.32 -9.61 -20.90
N TYR A 165 8.35 -9.61 -19.98
CA TYR A 165 7.43 -8.48 -19.75
C TYR A 165 7.39 -8.00 -18.31
N ILE A 166 8.17 -8.61 -17.42
CA ILE A 166 8.10 -8.45 -15.98
C ILE A 166 9.39 -7.89 -15.43
N TRP A 167 9.27 -7.03 -14.42
CA TRP A 167 10.36 -6.54 -13.59
C TRP A 167 10.01 -6.74 -12.12
N GLU A 168 10.86 -7.44 -11.39
CA GLU A 168 10.81 -7.57 -9.93
C GLU A 168 11.98 -6.82 -9.32
N PRO A 169 11.76 -5.76 -8.53
CA PRO A 169 12.82 -5.03 -7.83
C PRO A 169 13.36 -5.85 -6.65
N GLN A 170 14.47 -5.38 -6.04
CA GLN A 170 14.91 -5.91 -4.74
C GLN A 170 13.79 -5.82 -3.70
N ASP A 171 13.79 -6.74 -2.75
CA ASP A 171 12.75 -6.83 -1.70
C ASP A 171 12.51 -5.49 -0.98
N MET A 172 13.55 -4.72 -0.71
CA MET A 172 13.49 -3.43 -0.03
C MET A 172 12.86 -2.28 -0.84
N PHE A 173 12.52 -2.51 -2.10
CA PHE A 173 11.87 -1.52 -2.97
C PHE A 173 10.48 -1.97 -3.44
N LYS A 174 10.05 -3.16 -3.05
CA LYS A 174 8.77 -3.73 -3.48
C LYS A 174 7.59 -2.90 -3.01
N GLY A 175 7.59 -2.55 -1.73
CA GLY A 175 6.57 -1.69 -1.13
C GLY A 175 6.59 -0.26 -1.70
N ASP A 176 7.80 0.31 -1.91
CA ASP A 176 7.96 1.63 -2.52
C ASP A 176 7.35 1.69 -3.93
N VAL A 177 7.59 0.64 -4.74
CA VAL A 177 6.99 0.49 -6.08
C VAL A 177 5.47 0.43 -5.96
N ALA A 178 4.95 -0.45 -5.12
CA ALA A 178 3.51 -0.63 -4.94
C ALA A 178 2.83 0.69 -4.54
N ARG A 179 3.33 1.36 -3.51
CA ARG A 179 2.79 2.65 -3.03
C ARG A 179 2.91 3.78 -4.05
N THR A 180 3.91 3.72 -4.93
CA THR A 180 4.01 4.66 -6.06
C THR A 180 2.92 4.39 -7.11
N ILE A 181 2.72 3.13 -7.49
CA ILE A 181 1.69 2.75 -8.46
C ILE A 181 0.29 3.05 -7.92
N PHE A 182 0.01 2.75 -6.65
CA PHE A 182 -1.25 3.11 -5.99
C PHE A 182 -1.51 4.62 -6.01
N TYR A 183 -0.48 5.41 -5.70
CA TYR A 183 -0.57 6.87 -5.77
C TYR A 183 -0.91 7.34 -7.18
N MET A 184 -0.24 6.85 -8.21
CA MET A 184 -0.49 7.25 -9.59
C MET A 184 -1.92 6.90 -10.02
N ALA A 185 -2.42 5.70 -9.67
CA ALA A 185 -3.77 5.26 -9.97
C ALA A 185 -4.88 6.00 -9.21
N VAL A 186 -4.55 6.73 -8.14
CA VAL A 186 -5.50 7.58 -7.40
C VAL A 186 -5.35 9.04 -7.78
N ARG A 187 -4.12 9.50 -8.08
CA ARG A 187 -3.87 10.90 -8.43
C ARG A 187 -4.41 11.26 -9.81
N TYR A 188 -4.40 10.31 -10.74
CA TYR A 188 -4.74 10.54 -12.13
C TYR A 188 -5.99 9.75 -12.53
N GLU A 189 -7.17 10.37 -12.38
CA GLU A 189 -8.52 9.80 -12.60
C GLU A 189 -9.19 10.38 -13.87
N GLY A 190 -8.42 10.99 -14.78
CA GLY A 190 -8.92 11.45 -16.06
C GLY A 190 -9.69 12.77 -16.06
N ASP A 191 -9.74 13.47 -14.95
CA ASP A 191 -10.35 14.78 -14.85
C ASP A 191 -9.43 15.90 -15.38
N ASN A 192 -9.98 17.10 -15.61
CA ASN A 192 -9.25 18.29 -16.09
C ASN A 192 -8.40 18.07 -17.37
N GLY A 193 -8.59 16.95 -18.08
CA GLY A 193 -7.84 16.55 -19.26
C GLY A 193 -6.51 15.85 -18.97
N GLU A 194 -6.32 15.42 -17.75
CA GLU A 194 -5.25 14.53 -17.31
C GLU A 194 -5.51 13.06 -17.73
N LEU A 195 -4.54 12.18 -17.51
CA LEU A 195 -4.67 10.76 -17.82
C LEU A 195 -5.56 10.07 -16.79
N ASP A 196 -6.21 9.00 -17.23
CA ASP A 196 -6.97 8.08 -16.38
C ASP A 196 -6.13 6.81 -16.21
N LEU A 197 -5.37 6.73 -15.11
CA LEU A 197 -4.40 5.67 -14.88
C LEU A 197 -4.99 4.55 -14.01
N GLU A 198 -5.04 3.33 -14.55
CA GLU A 198 -5.69 2.22 -13.90
C GLU A 198 -4.76 1.02 -13.63
N MET A 199 -4.86 0.45 -12.45
CA MET A 199 -4.22 -0.84 -12.14
C MET A 199 -5.06 -2.01 -12.66
N VAL A 200 -4.36 -3.05 -13.11
CA VAL A 200 -4.97 -4.28 -13.67
C VAL A 200 -4.34 -5.53 -13.09
N ASP A 201 -5.11 -6.64 -13.06
CA ASP A 201 -4.67 -7.95 -12.56
C ASP A 201 -3.99 -8.80 -13.63
N TYR A 202 -3.29 -8.19 -14.54
CA TYR A 202 -2.54 -8.90 -15.57
C TYR A 202 -1.30 -8.10 -15.97
N VAL A 203 -0.31 -8.80 -16.52
CA VAL A 203 0.88 -8.19 -17.11
C VAL A 203 0.55 -7.71 -18.53
N ASN A 204 0.73 -6.42 -18.81
CA ASN A 204 0.55 -5.85 -20.13
C ASN A 204 1.79 -6.06 -20.99
N SER A 205 1.78 -7.11 -21.81
CA SER A 205 2.91 -7.50 -22.66
C SER A 205 3.20 -6.54 -23.82
N ALA A 206 2.32 -5.59 -24.11
CA ALA A 206 2.47 -4.65 -25.21
C ALA A 206 1.73 -3.34 -24.94
N PRO A 207 2.22 -2.49 -24.01
CA PRO A 207 1.60 -1.20 -23.76
C PRO A 207 1.67 -0.34 -25.03
N ASN A 208 0.54 0.04 -25.57
CA ASN A 208 0.40 0.86 -26.78
C ASN A 208 -0.15 2.25 -26.42
N GLY A 209 0.35 2.86 -25.34
CA GLY A 209 -0.21 4.10 -24.79
C GLY A 209 -1.48 3.87 -23.96
N GLU A 210 -1.89 2.62 -23.73
CA GLU A 210 -3.00 2.32 -22.83
C GLU A 210 -2.60 2.61 -21.38
N PRO A 211 -3.46 3.27 -20.57
CA PRO A 211 -3.14 3.75 -19.23
C PRO A 211 -3.27 2.64 -18.16
N TYR A 212 -2.90 1.41 -18.49
CA TYR A 212 -3.02 0.26 -17.61
C TYR A 212 -1.65 -0.21 -17.13
N TYR A 213 -1.53 -0.56 -15.84
CA TYR A 213 -0.30 -1.08 -15.24
C TYR A 213 -0.60 -2.25 -14.31
N GLY A 214 0.17 -3.34 -14.42
CA GLY A 214 -0.01 -4.55 -13.61
C GLY A 214 1.23 -4.90 -12.79
N ASN A 215 1.16 -5.89 -11.98
CA ASN A 215 0.03 -6.75 -11.60
C ASN A 215 -0.50 -6.34 -10.23
N MET A 216 -1.79 -6.06 -10.10
CA MET A 216 -2.38 -5.53 -8.85
C MET A 216 -2.21 -6.50 -7.68
N ASP A 217 -2.49 -7.79 -7.85
CA ASP A 217 -2.33 -8.80 -6.79
C ASP A 217 -0.89 -8.85 -6.25
N THR A 218 0.09 -8.77 -7.15
CA THR A 218 1.51 -8.75 -6.77
C THR A 218 1.87 -7.46 -6.05
N LEU A 219 1.38 -6.31 -6.51
CA LEU A 219 1.63 -5.02 -5.88
C LEU A 219 1.01 -4.93 -4.48
N MET A 220 -0.20 -5.45 -4.29
CA MET A 220 -0.84 -5.53 -2.97
C MET A 220 -0.01 -6.39 -2.01
N LYS A 221 0.46 -7.54 -2.46
CA LYS A 221 1.32 -8.42 -1.67
C LYS A 221 2.66 -7.76 -1.33
N TRP A 222 3.30 -7.08 -2.26
CA TRP A 222 4.56 -6.37 -2.02
C TRP A 222 4.41 -5.22 -1.02
N HIS A 223 3.26 -4.54 -1.06
CA HIS A 223 2.92 -3.50 -0.10
C HIS A 223 2.89 -4.03 1.36
N GLU A 224 2.39 -5.26 1.55
CA GLU A 224 2.38 -5.92 2.87
C GLU A 224 3.76 -6.46 3.28
N GLU A 225 4.52 -7.03 2.32
CA GLU A 225 5.82 -7.65 2.55
C GLU A 225 6.93 -6.63 2.84
N ASP A 226 6.81 -5.41 2.31
CA ASP A 226 7.76 -4.30 2.47
C ASP A 226 7.04 -3.06 3.03
N PRO A 227 6.84 -2.99 4.37
CA PRO A 227 6.16 -1.88 5.02
C PRO A 227 6.90 -0.56 4.88
N VAL A 228 6.15 0.54 4.98
CA VAL A 228 6.67 1.92 4.91
C VAL A 228 7.86 2.14 5.83
N ASP A 229 8.94 2.60 5.28
CA ASP A 229 10.18 2.90 6.01
C ASP A 229 10.40 4.40 6.26
N SER A 230 11.45 4.74 6.99
CA SER A 230 11.78 6.14 7.30
C SER A 230 12.29 6.94 6.10
N TYR A 231 12.77 6.29 5.04
CA TYR A 231 13.19 6.95 3.80
C TYR A 231 11.98 7.44 3.01
N GLU A 232 10.98 6.59 2.83
CA GLU A 232 9.72 6.96 2.20
C GLU A 232 9.00 8.10 2.96
N GLN A 233 8.94 8.01 4.30
CA GLN A 233 8.34 9.06 5.14
C GLN A 233 9.04 10.41 4.94
N ARG A 234 10.37 10.46 5.01
CA ARG A 234 11.13 11.70 4.77
C ARG A 234 10.93 12.25 3.36
N ARG A 235 10.87 11.35 2.36
CA ARG A 235 10.65 11.74 0.98
C ARG A 235 9.24 12.32 0.79
N ASN A 236 8.21 11.68 1.32
CA ASN A 236 6.83 12.16 1.33
C ASN A 236 6.72 13.54 1.97
N ASP A 237 7.33 13.73 3.15
CA ASP A 237 7.39 15.00 3.84
C ASP A 237 8.11 16.08 3.01
N SER A 238 9.25 15.74 2.41
CA SER A 238 10.01 16.70 1.60
C SER A 238 9.25 17.13 0.36
N ILE A 239 8.57 16.21 -0.33
CA ILE A 239 7.73 16.52 -1.49
C ILE A 239 6.60 17.45 -1.06
N TYR A 240 5.94 17.17 0.04
CA TYR A 240 4.84 17.99 0.55
C TYR A 240 5.30 19.39 0.95
N TYR A 241 6.26 19.49 1.86
CA TYR A 241 6.61 20.79 2.46
C TYR A 241 7.45 21.69 1.57
N ASN A 242 8.23 21.13 0.65
CA ASN A 242 9.21 21.90 -0.11
C ASN A 242 8.89 21.99 -1.62
N TYR A 243 8.00 21.15 -2.14
CA TYR A 243 7.82 21.03 -3.60
C TYR A 243 6.35 20.96 -4.02
N GLN A 244 5.76 19.78 -4.14
CA GLN A 244 4.45 19.59 -4.77
C GLN A 244 3.26 20.02 -3.91
N GLY A 245 3.37 19.99 -2.59
CA GLY A 245 2.28 20.36 -1.69
C GLY A 245 1.22 19.28 -1.48
N ASN A 246 1.37 18.11 -2.11
CA ASN A 246 0.56 16.93 -1.86
C ASN A 246 1.37 15.80 -1.23
N ARG A 247 0.69 14.78 -0.71
CA ARG A 247 1.29 13.62 -0.02
C ARG A 247 0.86 12.34 -0.71
N ASN A 248 1.70 11.31 -0.64
CA ASN A 248 1.29 9.96 -1.01
C ASN A 248 0.49 9.35 0.16
N PRO A 249 -0.83 9.12 0.00
CA PRO A 249 -1.67 8.60 1.08
C PRO A 249 -1.30 7.17 1.49
N PHE A 250 -0.70 6.39 0.62
CA PHE A 250 -0.31 5.01 0.91
C PHE A 250 1.01 4.90 1.71
N ILE A 251 1.75 6.01 1.84
CA ILE A 251 2.87 6.14 2.78
C ILE A 251 2.34 6.58 4.16
N ASP A 252 1.38 7.51 4.20
CA ASP A 252 0.82 8.03 5.44
C ASP A 252 -0.17 7.07 6.11
N HIS A 253 -0.94 6.36 5.30
CA HIS A 253 -2.03 5.45 5.66
C HIS A 253 -1.96 4.19 4.77
N PRO A 254 -1.00 3.28 5.05
CA PRO A 254 -0.82 2.07 4.24
C PRO A 254 -2.10 1.23 4.11
N GLU A 255 -2.95 1.25 5.14
CA GLU A 255 -4.23 0.55 5.16
C GLU A 255 -5.21 0.98 4.07
N TYR A 256 -5.04 2.15 3.47
CA TYR A 256 -5.93 2.62 2.41
C TYR A 256 -5.85 1.75 1.14
N ALA A 257 -4.73 1.09 0.87
CA ALA A 257 -4.61 0.18 -0.26
C ALA A 257 -5.64 -0.96 -0.15
N GLY A 258 -5.68 -1.67 0.98
CA GLY A 258 -6.67 -2.71 1.23
C GLY A 258 -8.10 -2.18 1.24
N LEU A 259 -8.32 -1.00 1.84
CA LEU A 259 -9.65 -0.39 1.88
C LEU A 259 -10.20 0.03 0.52
N ILE A 260 -9.34 0.29 -0.47
CA ILE A 260 -9.76 0.64 -1.84
C ILE A 260 -9.95 -0.60 -2.70
N TRP A 261 -8.92 -1.45 -2.81
CA TRP A 261 -8.87 -2.52 -3.81
C TRP A 261 -9.23 -3.91 -3.30
N ASP A 262 -9.20 -4.13 -1.96
CA ASP A 262 -9.63 -5.38 -1.31
C ASP A 262 -10.50 -5.10 -0.07
N PRO A 263 -11.64 -4.42 -0.23
CA PRO A 263 -12.44 -3.99 0.90
C PRO A 263 -13.19 -5.16 1.53
N GLU A 264 -12.80 -5.54 2.74
CA GLU A 264 -13.58 -6.45 3.58
C GLU A 264 -14.77 -5.74 4.26
N PRO A 265 -15.82 -6.48 4.68
CA PRO A 265 -16.87 -5.91 5.53
C PRO A 265 -16.29 -5.28 6.80
N ALA A 266 -16.76 -4.07 7.15
CA ALA A 266 -16.18 -3.24 8.23
C ALA A 266 -16.17 -3.91 9.61
N SER A 267 -17.08 -4.85 9.86
CA SER A 267 -17.16 -5.56 11.13
C SER A 267 -17.88 -6.91 11.01
N HIS A 268 -17.69 -7.75 12.01
CA HIS A 268 -18.50 -8.95 12.18
C HIS A 268 -19.92 -8.59 12.63
N VAL A 269 -20.86 -9.53 12.41
CA VAL A 269 -22.19 -9.46 13.02
C VAL A 269 -22.09 -9.44 14.54
N THR A 270 -23.08 -8.87 15.22
CA THR A 270 -23.19 -8.88 16.69
C THR A 270 -24.34 -9.77 17.14
N ASP A 271 -24.34 -10.15 18.41
CA ASP A 271 -25.43 -10.92 19.07
C ASP A 271 -25.80 -12.22 18.34
N PHE A 272 -24.78 -12.88 17.69
CA PHE A 272 -25.01 -14.14 17.01
C PHE A 272 -25.40 -15.24 17.99
N SER A 273 -26.66 -15.60 17.97
CA SER A 273 -27.25 -16.58 18.87
C SER A 273 -28.20 -17.53 18.15
N ALA A 274 -28.64 -18.58 18.85
CA ALA A 274 -29.57 -19.56 18.31
C ALA A 274 -30.74 -19.75 19.26
N ARG A 275 -31.97 -19.80 18.69
CA ARG A 275 -33.19 -20.16 19.37
C ARG A 275 -33.81 -21.35 18.65
N SER A 276 -33.60 -22.56 19.19
CA SER A 276 -33.93 -23.79 18.48
C SER A 276 -32.99 -23.97 17.24
N ILE A 277 -33.54 -24.13 16.04
CA ILE A 277 -32.82 -24.17 14.78
C ILE A 277 -32.85 -22.82 14.03
N THR A 278 -33.45 -21.82 14.62
CA THR A 278 -33.46 -20.46 14.09
C THR A 278 -32.23 -19.72 14.63
N LEU A 279 -31.45 -19.13 13.75
CA LEU A 279 -30.30 -18.30 14.04
C LEU A 279 -30.71 -16.83 13.89
N GLU A 280 -30.27 -16.00 14.80
CA GLU A 280 -30.51 -14.56 14.76
C GLU A 280 -29.17 -13.84 15.03
N TRP A 281 -28.96 -12.70 14.39
CA TRP A 281 -27.80 -11.84 14.58
C TRP A 281 -28.16 -10.37 14.38
N THR A 282 -27.30 -9.47 14.73
CA THR A 282 -27.41 -8.05 14.40
C THR A 282 -26.44 -7.74 13.26
N GLU A 283 -26.92 -7.07 12.22
CA GLU A 283 -26.07 -6.65 11.11
C GLU A 283 -24.91 -5.77 11.56
N PRO A 284 -23.74 -5.89 10.89
CA PRO A 284 -22.62 -5.02 11.16
C PRO A 284 -22.96 -3.57 10.83
N THR A 285 -22.32 -2.64 11.55
CA THR A 285 -22.41 -1.20 11.29
C THR A 285 -21.06 -0.71 10.79
N GLY A 286 -21.05 0.15 9.78
CA GLY A 286 -19.82 0.71 9.24
C GLY A 286 -20.00 1.25 7.82
N PRO A 287 -18.96 1.79 7.23
CA PRO A 287 -19.01 2.36 5.88
C PRO A 287 -19.24 1.30 4.79
N LEU A 288 -18.72 0.09 5.00
CA LEU A 288 -18.92 -1.03 4.08
C LEU A 288 -19.82 -2.08 4.76
N LEU A 289 -21.01 -2.26 4.21
CA LEU A 289 -21.96 -3.28 4.65
C LEU A 289 -21.74 -4.56 3.83
N PRO A 290 -21.94 -5.76 4.41
CA PRO A 290 -21.83 -7.00 3.67
C PRO A 290 -22.92 -7.12 2.59
N ASP A 291 -22.63 -7.83 1.51
CA ASP A 291 -23.62 -8.25 0.51
C ASP A 291 -24.38 -9.50 0.96
N GLY A 292 -23.88 -10.19 1.96
CA GLY A 292 -24.52 -11.36 2.55
C GLY A 292 -23.71 -12.02 3.66
N TYR A 293 -24.20 -13.15 4.10
CA TYR A 293 -23.65 -13.95 5.20
C TYR A 293 -23.53 -15.41 4.79
N LEU A 294 -22.36 -16.01 4.97
CA LEU A 294 -22.16 -17.45 4.86
C LEU A 294 -22.20 -18.08 6.26
N LEU A 295 -23.20 -18.93 6.51
CA LEU A 295 -23.29 -19.78 7.67
C LEU A 295 -22.64 -21.12 7.36
N ARG A 296 -21.62 -21.52 8.11
CA ARG A 296 -20.98 -22.85 8.01
C ARG A 296 -21.22 -23.62 9.29
N PHE A 297 -21.63 -24.88 9.17
CA PHE A 297 -22.00 -25.68 10.33
C PHE A 297 -21.67 -27.15 10.20
N ASN A 298 -21.43 -27.81 11.34
CA ASN A 298 -21.23 -29.26 11.44
C ASN A 298 -21.64 -29.79 12.82
N LYS A 299 -21.53 -31.12 13.02
CA LYS A 299 -21.76 -31.78 14.30
C LYS A 299 -20.47 -32.21 15.02
N THR A 300 -19.31 -31.87 14.51
CA THR A 300 -18.02 -32.41 14.95
C THR A 300 -17.16 -31.41 15.70
N GLY A 301 -17.57 -30.15 15.78
CA GLY A 301 -16.89 -29.08 16.52
C GLY A 301 -16.37 -27.94 15.63
N TYR A 302 -16.14 -26.78 16.22
CA TYR A 302 -15.66 -25.56 15.54
C TYR A 302 -14.33 -25.75 14.80
N GLY A 303 -13.41 -26.55 15.34
CA GLY A 303 -12.13 -26.83 14.68
C GLY A 303 -12.24 -27.57 13.33
N ASN A 304 -13.42 -28.10 13.00
CA ASN A 304 -13.71 -28.75 11.73
C ASN A 304 -14.57 -27.85 10.80
N ILE A 305 -14.77 -26.59 11.14
CA ILE A 305 -15.33 -25.56 10.28
C ILE A 305 -14.16 -24.71 9.79
N THR A 306 -13.70 -25.00 8.57
CA THR A 306 -12.63 -24.23 7.93
C THR A 306 -13.16 -22.86 7.53
N ASP A 307 -12.32 -21.84 7.58
CA ASP A 307 -12.69 -20.53 7.06
C ASP A 307 -12.89 -20.62 5.53
N PRO A 308 -13.80 -19.81 4.94
CA PRO A 308 -13.93 -19.72 3.50
C PRO A 308 -12.69 -19.04 2.88
N VAL A 309 -12.50 -19.21 1.59
CA VAL A 309 -11.37 -18.66 0.85
C VAL A 309 -11.90 -17.60 -0.12
N ASP A 310 -11.27 -16.43 -0.12
CA ASP A 310 -11.62 -15.32 -1.02
C ASP A 310 -11.49 -15.74 -2.49
N GLY A 311 -12.29 -15.15 -3.35
CA GLY A 311 -12.39 -15.55 -4.74
C GLY A 311 -13.05 -16.92 -5.00
N GLN A 312 -13.43 -17.67 -3.95
CA GLN A 312 -14.04 -19.00 -4.07
C GLN A 312 -15.47 -19.05 -3.50
N PRO A 313 -16.50 -18.79 -4.29
CA PRO A 313 -17.88 -18.80 -3.83
C PRO A 313 -18.28 -20.16 -3.23
N VAL A 314 -18.86 -20.14 -2.04
CA VAL A 314 -19.42 -21.33 -1.39
C VAL A 314 -20.92 -21.43 -1.65
N GLY A 315 -21.36 -22.51 -2.27
CA GLY A 315 -22.78 -22.78 -2.50
C GLY A 315 -23.52 -23.28 -1.26
N ASN A 316 -24.85 -23.23 -1.29
CA ASN A 316 -25.68 -23.87 -0.26
C ASN A 316 -25.60 -25.39 -0.37
N ASP A 317 -25.38 -26.05 0.78
CA ASP A 317 -25.35 -27.51 0.89
C ASP A 317 -25.76 -27.97 2.32
N ASN A 318 -25.38 -29.19 2.70
CA ASN A 318 -25.72 -29.76 4.02
C ASN A 318 -24.92 -29.13 5.19
N ASN A 319 -23.91 -28.32 4.90
CA ASN A 319 -23.03 -27.69 5.91
C ASN A 319 -22.87 -26.18 5.69
N ASN A 320 -23.47 -25.63 4.63
CA ASN A 320 -23.32 -24.22 4.25
C ASN A 320 -24.67 -23.62 3.85
N LEU A 321 -24.95 -22.41 4.35
CA LEU A 321 -26.15 -21.66 4.01
C LEU A 321 -25.78 -20.18 3.77
N ASN A 322 -26.06 -19.69 2.55
CA ASN A 322 -25.89 -18.27 2.24
C ASN A 322 -27.18 -17.52 2.53
N VAL A 323 -27.07 -16.37 3.19
CA VAL A 323 -28.15 -15.48 3.56
C VAL A 323 -27.87 -14.11 2.95
N PRO A 324 -28.76 -13.53 2.11
CA PRO A 324 -28.58 -12.19 1.59
C PRO A 324 -28.55 -11.12 2.69
N ALA A 325 -27.86 -10.00 2.42
CA ALA A 325 -27.91 -8.81 3.27
C ALA A 325 -29.34 -8.34 3.56
N GLY A 326 -29.53 -7.64 4.65
CA GLY A 326 -30.87 -7.19 5.10
C GLY A 326 -31.68 -8.26 5.82
N ASN A 327 -31.09 -9.45 6.04
CA ASN A 327 -31.71 -10.50 6.86
C ASN A 327 -30.87 -10.73 8.12
N GLU A 328 -31.47 -10.51 9.28
CA GLU A 328 -30.86 -10.73 10.60
C GLU A 328 -31.22 -12.10 11.19
N SER A 329 -31.74 -13.03 10.39
CA SER A 329 -32.09 -14.37 10.83
C SER A 329 -32.03 -15.40 9.69
N ALA A 330 -31.79 -16.65 10.06
CA ALA A 330 -31.84 -17.80 9.15
C ALA A 330 -32.36 -19.05 9.85
N VAL A 331 -32.93 -19.96 9.06
CA VAL A 331 -33.36 -21.27 9.55
C VAL A 331 -32.59 -22.37 8.81
N ILE A 332 -31.83 -23.17 9.57
CA ILE A 332 -31.19 -24.39 9.02
C ILE A 332 -32.24 -25.48 8.95
N LYS A 333 -32.57 -25.92 7.74
CA LYS A 333 -33.59 -26.95 7.47
C LYS A 333 -32.97 -28.33 7.40
N ASN A 334 -33.84 -29.38 7.54
CA ASN A 334 -33.47 -30.78 7.41
C ASN A 334 -32.34 -31.22 8.40
N VAL A 335 -32.35 -30.68 9.58
CA VAL A 335 -31.40 -31.06 10.65
C VAL A 335 -31.87 -32.30 11.39
N SER A 336 -30.96 -33.21 11.71
CA SER A 336 -31.22 -34.35 12.60
C SER A 336 -30.79 -34.03 14.04
N GLY A 337 -31.31 -34.76 15.01
CA GLY A 337 -30.93 -34.56 16.43
C GLY A 337 -29.42 -34.58 16.64
N GLY A 338 -28.94 -33.78 17.62
CA GLY A 338 -27.55 -33.65 18.00
C GLY A 338 -27.10 -32.19 18.15
N THR A 339 -25.84 -32.01 18.53
CA THR A 339 -25.23 -30.68 18.72
C THR A 339 -24.67 -30.18 17.39
N TYR A 340 -25.06 -28.99 16.99
CA TYR A 340 -24.51 -28.27 15.84
C TYR A 340 -23.60 -27.13 16.32
N TYR A 341 -22.44 -27.03 15.69
CA TYR A 341 -21.48 -25.94 15.83
C TYR A 341 -21.58 -25.08 14.57
N ILE A 342 -21.72 -23.76 14.72
CA ILE A 342 -22.05 -22.86 13.61
C ILE A 342 -21.15 -21.65 13.70
N LYS A 343 -20.60 -21.23 12.54
CA LYS A 343 -19.88 -19.96 12.35
C LYS A 343 -20.60 -19.13 11.31
N ILE A 344 -20.55 -17.79 11.44
CA ILE A 344 -21.10 -16.85 10.47
C ILE A 344 -20.01 -15.93 9.95
N PHE A 345 -19.90 -15.85 8.62
CA PHE A 345 -18.94 -15.04 7.90
C PHE A 345 -19.67 -14.03 7.03
N PRO A 346 -19.64 -12.72 7.36
CA PRO A 346 -20.06 -11.69 6.42
C PRO A 346 -19.19 -11.75 5.16
N TYR A 347 -19.74 -11.41 4.00
CA TYR A 347 -18.97 -11.30 2.77
C TYR A 347 -19.38 -10.10 1.93
N ALA A 348 -18.44 -9.58 1.12
CA ALA A 348 -18.67 -8.59 0.07
C ALA A 348 -18.36 -9.22 -1.30
N GLY A 349 -18.91 -8.66 -2.37
CA GLY A 349 -18.69 -9.12 -3.74
C GLY A 349 -19.41 -10.42 -4.10
N SER A 350 -19.10 -10.94 -5.29
CA SER A 350 -19.72 -12.16 -5.82
C SER A 350 -18.80 -12.86 -6.84
N GLY A 351 -19.02 -14.17 -7.04
CA GLY A 351 -18.20 -14.93 -8.00
C GLY A 351 -16.73 -14.94 -7.59
N GLY A 352 -15.82 -14.69 -8.52
CA GLY A 352 -14.38 -14.62 -8.26
C GLY A 352 -13.92 -13.40 -7.48
N ALA A 353 -14.79 -12.41 -7.27
CA ALA A 353 -14.53 -11.23 -6.45
C ALA A 353 -15.20 -11.29 -5.07
N ILE A 354 -15.58 -12.48 -4.60
CA ILE A 354 -16.14 -12.64 -3.25
C ILE A 354 -15.03 -12.55 -2.20
N ASN A 355 -15.24 -11.72 -1.18
CA ASN A 355 -14.32 -11.52 -0.07
C ASN A 355 -15.05 -11.79 1.25
N TYR A 356 -14.52 -12.69 2.07
CA TYR A 356 -15.11 -13.12 3.33
C TYR A 356 -14.40 -12.52 4.53
N LYS A 357 -15.16 -11.98 5.48
CA LYS A 357 -14.62 -11.52 6.76
C LYS A 357 -14.16 -12.70 7.61
N THR A 358 -12.89 -13.06 7.49
CA THR A 358 -12.26 -14.19 8.21
C THR A 358 -11.29 -13.74 9.30
N ASP A 359 -10.81 -12.49 9.25
CA ASP A 359 -9.94 -11.90 10.27
C ASP A 359 -10.70 -11.54 11.55
N GLY A 360 -9.98 -11.34 12.64
CA GLY A 360 -10.55 -11.00 13.93
C GLY A 360 -11.35 -12.15 14.56
N SER A 361 -12.42 -11.80 15.28
CA SER A 361 -13.23 -12.78 16.02
C SER A 361 -14.48 -13.19 15.24
N VAL A 362 -14.36 -14.25 14.43
CA VAL A 362 -15.53 -14.89 13.77
C VAL A 362 -16.54 -15.31 14.82
N GLN A 363 -17.80 -14.97 14.61
CA GLN A 363 -18.87 -15.29 15.57
C GLN A 363 -19.28 -16.75 15.48
N GLU A 364 -19.43 -17.38 16.64
CA GLU A 364 -19.69 -18.81 16.80
C GLU A 364 -20.88 -19.04 17.74
N THR A 365 -21.73 -20.03 17.44
CA THR A 365 -22.80 -20.45 18.33
C THR A 365 -23.02 -21.96 18.24
N THR A 366 -23.57 -22.54 19.31
CA THR A 366 -23.90 -23.96 19.41
C THR A 366 -25.40 -24.15 19.60
N VAL A 367 -25.98 -25.06 18.84
CA VAL A 367 -27.40 -25.43 18.94
C VAL A 367 -27.54 -26.92 19.20
N VAL A 368 -28.37 -27.26 20.19
CA VAL A 368 -28.74 -28.67 20.47
C VAL A 368 -30.16 -28.90 19.90
N VAL A 369 -30.24 -29.79 18.93
CA VAL A 369 -31.51 -30.27 18.35
C VAL A 369 -31.84 -31.61 19.00
N GLN A 370 -33.00 -31.67 19.64
CA GLN A 370 -33.52 -32.88 20.30
C GLN A 370 -34.12 -33.87 19.31
#